data_37b6d3e0420199483c3b0f06f5801ac9
#
_entry.id   37b6d3e0420199483c3b0f06f5801ac9
#
_cell.length_a   1.000
_cell.length_b   1.000
_cell.length_c   1.000
_cell.angle_alpha   90.00
_cell.angle_beta   90.00
_cell.angle_gamma   90.00
#
_symmetry.space_group_name_H-M   'P 1'
#
loop_
_entity.id
_entity.type
_entity.pdbx_description
1 polymer ?
#
loop_
_entity_poly.entity_id
_entity_poly.type
_entity_poly.pdbx_seq_one_letter_code
_entity_poly.pdbx_strand_id
1 'polypeptide(L)'
;MNKKFNGNGKGKSLNLSGPSSPIDQQEQQIEFPVTYQLKAVMTGTRYDDENKQDIVDVLSKLDIVHAYLDKKVSSKGTYTSFTYEVTLISKDQMYKMYAQLRTIKNLKFAL
;
A
#
# COMPACT_ATOMS: atom_id res chain seq x y z
N MET A 1 -14.46 22.07 -8.83
CA MET A 1 -14.19 22.36 -8.19
C MET A 1 -13.73 22.69 -7.69
N ASN A 2 -13.60 22.32 -7.88
CA ASN A 2 -13.12 22.65 -7.20
C ASN A 2 -12.69 22.82 -6.62
N LYS A 3 -12.68 22.65 -6.85
CA LYS A 3 -12.17 22.91 -6.12
C LYS A 3 -11.39 23.01 -5.77
N LYS A 4 -11.21 22.96 -5.98
CA LYS A 4 -10.41 23.14 -5.42
C LYS A 4 -9.59 23.15 -5.09
N PHE A 5 -9.33 23.16 -5.49
CA PHE A 5 -8.48 23.36 -4.85
C PHE A 5 -8.07 23.80 -4.65
N ASN A 6 -8.38 23.74 -4.88
CA ASN A 6 -7.87 24.20 -4.28
C ASN A 6 -7.39 24.45 -3.77
N GLY A 7 -7.31 24.40 -4.08
CA GLY A 7 -6.98 24.74 -3.35
C GLY A 7 -6.44 24.83 -2.91
N ASN A 8 -6.49 24.96 -3.12
CA ASN A 8 -6.00 25.06 -2.32
C ASN A 8 -5.55 25.03 -1.85
N GLY A 9 -5.54 24.91 -2.16
CA GLY A 9 -5.27 24.94 -1.48
C GLY A 9 -4.85 24.76 -1.16
N LYS A 10 -5.01 24.72 -1.23
CA LYS A 10 -4.55 24.49 -0.53
C LYS A 10 -4.03 24.08 -0.12
N GLY A 11 -4.08 23.84 -0.25
CA GLY A 11 -3.62 23.40 0.44
C GLY A 11 -3.27 22.79 0.58
N LYS A 12 -3.30 22.51 0.59
CA LYS A 12 -2.92 21.91 1.14
C LYS A 12 -2.23 21.47 1.57
N SER A 13 -2.19 21.22 1.71
CA SER A 13 -1.60 20.78 2.37
C SER A 13 -1.00 20.12 2.64
N LEU A 14 -0.73 19.91 2.68
CA LEU A 14 -0.39 19.10 3.05
C LEU A 14 0.21 18.73 3.97
N ASN A 15 0.20 18.65 4.43
CA ASN A 15 0.60 18.30 5.44
C ASN A 15 1.06 17.38 5.90
N LEU A 16 1.42 17.22 5.81
CA LEU A 16 1.47 16.38 6.32
C LEU A 16 1.93 15.91 7.27
N SER A 17 1.45 16.04 7.38
CA SER A 17 1.84 16.03 8.70
C SER A 17 1.64 14.75 9.37
N GLY A 18 2.44 14.37 10.10
CA GLY A 18 2.22 13.36 11.02
C GLY A 18 1.95 12.03 10.40
N PRO A 19 1.42 11.11 11.15
CA PRO A 19 1.39 9.70 10.79
C PRO A 19 0.24 9.28 9.90
N SER A 20 -0.43 10.19 9.27
CA SER A 20 -1.54 9.84 8.39
C SER A 20 -1.07 8.89 7.31
N SER A 21 -1.86 7.87 7.05
CA SER A 21 -1.59 6.99 5.93
C SER A 21 -1.96 7.68 4.63
N PRO A 22 -1.40 7.21 3.50
CA PRO A 22 -1.83 7.73 2.21
C PRO A 22 -3.33 7.61 1.99
N ILE A 23 -3.94 6.57 2.57
CA ILE A 23 -5.38 6.38 2.46
C ILE A 23 -6.12 7.55 3.09
N ASP A 24 -5.71 7.92 4.30
CA ASP A 24 -6.41 8.99 5.02
C ASP A 24 -6.34 10.31 4.28
N GLN A 25 -5.21 10.59 3.64
CA GLN A 25 -5.03 11.84 2.94
C GLN A 25 -5.79 11.89 1.63
N GLN A 26 -6.03 10.75 1.01
CA GLN A 26 -6.50 10.69 -0.35
C GLN A 26 -7.91 10.13 -0.50
N GLU A 27 -8.51 9.63 0.58
CA GLU A 27 -9.74 8.85 0.41
C GLU A 27 -10.87 9.64 -0.27
N GLN A 28 -10.91 10.94 -0.08
CA GLN A 28 -11.95 11.75 -0.70
C GLN A 28 -11.74 11.96 -2.20
N GLN A 29 -10.55 11.65 -2.68
CA GLN A 29 -10.17 11.91 -4.08
C GLN A 29 -10.04 10.65 -4.90
N ILE A 30 -10.05 9.49 -4.25
CA ILE A 30 -9.86 8.24 -4.95
C ILE A 30 -11.17 7.81 -5.59
N GLU A 31 -11.09 7.53 -6.87
CA GLU A 31 -12.22 6.95 -7.62
C GLU A 31 -11.93 5.49 -7.87
N PHE A 32 -12.90 4.65 -7.58
CA PHE A 32 -12.76 3.21 -7.76
C PHE A 32 -13.46 2.75 -9.05
N PRO A 33 -12.90 1.75 -9.72
CA PRO A 33 -11.71 0.99 -9.35
C PRO A 33 -10.44 1.82 -9.52
N VAL A 34 -9.45 1.53 -8.71
CA VAL A 34 -8.16 2.21 -8.77
C VAL A 34 -7.05 1.18 -8.90
N THR A 35 -6.07 1.47 -9.73
CA THR A 35 -4.89 0.62 -9.92
C THR A 35 -3.66 1.41 -9.53
N TYR A 36 -2.84 0.84 -8.66
CA TYR A 36 -1.60 1.49 -8.28
C TYR A 36 -0.58 0.46 -7.80
N GLN A 37 0.63 0.93 -7.49
CA GLN A 37 1.70 0.05 -7.03
C GLN A 37 1.72 0.02 -5.51
N LEU A 38 1.45 -1.16 -4.97
CA LEU A 38 1.55 -1.43 -3.55
C LEU A 38 2.98 -1.87 -3.24
N LYS A 39 3.59 -1.23 -2.26
CA LYS A 39 4.91 -1.64 -1.79
C LYS A 39 4.80 -2.19 -0.37
N ALA A 40 5.22 -3.43 -0.19
CA ALA A 40 5.25 -4.07 1.11
C ALA A 40 6.70 -4.23 1.52
N VAL A 41 7.10 -3.56 2.60
CA VAL A 41 8.48 -3.60 3.09
C VAL A 41 8.57 -4.63 4.20
N MET A 42 9.38 -5.66 3.97
CA MET A 42 9.51 -6.80 4.86
C MET A 42 10.85 -6.77 5.58
N THR A 43 10.86 -7.29 6.81
CA THR A 43 12.08 -7.38 7.62
C THR A 43 12.46 -8.84 7.81
N GLY A 44 13.68 -9.05 8.30
CA GLY A 44 14.11 -10.38 8.68
C GLY A 44 14.87 -11.08 7.57
N THR A 45 15.14 -12.35 7.80
CA THR A 45 15.99 -13.15 6.92
C THR A 45 15.23 -14.26 6.20
N ARG A 46 13.91 -14.15 6.15
CA ARG A 46 13.09 -15.14 5.44
C ARG A 46 13.39 -15.10 3.95
N TYR A 47 13.19 -16.22 3.30
CA TYR A 47 13.32 -16.28 1.85
C TYR A 47 12.28 -15.41 1.17
N ASP A 48 12.63 -14.89 0.00
CA ASP A 48 11.73 -14.03 -0.76
C ASP A 48 10.40 -14.72 -1.06
N ASP A 49 10.44 -16.01 -1.40
CA ASP A 49 9.22 -16.73 -1.74
C ASP A 49 8.26 -16.80 -0.57
N GLU A 50 8.77 -16.92 0.65
CA GLU A 50 7.93 -16.92 1.84
C GLU A 50 7.28 -15.56 2.06
N ASN A 51 8.07 -14.50 1.90
CA ASN A 51 7.56 -13.14 2.05
C ASN A 51 6.51 -12.82 0.99
N LYS A 52 6.78 -13.21 -0.26
CA LYS A 52 5.84 -12.99 -1.35
C LYS A 52 4.55 -13.78 -1.12
N GLN A 53 4.67 -15.01 -0.60
CA GLN A 53 3.49 -15.82 -0.34
C GLN A 53 2.59 -15.18 0.71
N ASP A 54 3.17 -14.61 1.76
CA ASP A 54 2.37 -13.91 2.78
C ASP A 54 1.57 -12.76 2.17
N ILE A 55 2.19 -12.01 1.27
CA ILE A 55 1.53 -10.89 0.61
C ILE A 55 0.41 -11.40 -0.32
N VAL A 56 0.74 -12.40 -1.13
CA VAL A 56 -0.22 -12.96 -2.09
C VAL A 56 -1.41 -13.58 -1.37
N ASP A 57 -1.18 -14.21 -0.23
CA ASP A 57 -2.27 -14.79 0.55
C ASP A 57 -3.30 -13.73 0.95
N VAL A 58 -2.83 -12.56 1.36
CA VAL A 58 -3.73 -11.46 1.70
C VAL A 58 -4.49 -10.98 0.47
N LEU A 59 -3.78 -10.75 -0.62
CA LEU A 59 -4.40 -10.21 -1.84
C LEU A 59 -5.40 -11.19 -2.41
N SER A 60 -5.07 -12.48 -2.42
CA SER A 60 -5.96 -13.51 -2.96
C SER A 60 -7.17 -13.74 -2.07
N LYS A 61 -6.98 -13.70 -0.75
CA LYS A 61 -8.08 -13.87 0.19
C LYS A 61 -9.14 -12.80 0.02
N LEU A 62 -8.72 -11.60 -0.34
CA LEU A 62 -9.61 -10.46 -0.53
C LEU A 62 -10.05 -10.30 -1.98
N ASP A 63 -9.72 -11.25 -2.85
CA ASP A 63 -10.06 -11.22 -4.27
C ASP A 63 -9.54 -9.97 -4.96
N ILE A 64 -8.36 -9.51 -4.57
CA ILE A 64 -7.74 -8.34 -5.17
C ILE A 64 -6.95 -8.76 -6.40
N VAL A 65 -7.24 -8.14 -7.53
CA VAL A 65 -6.48 -8.35 -8.76
C VAL A 65 -5.08 -7.78 -8.53
N HIS A 66 -4.07 -8.59 -8.78
CA HIS A 66 -2.69 -8.18 -8.50
C HIS A 66 -1.71 -8.83 -9.45
N ALA A 67 -0.55 -8.18 -9.60
CA ALA A 67 0.56 -8.73 -10.36
C ALA A 67 1.87 -8.31 -9.69
N TYR A 68 2.78 -9.26 -9.56
CA TYR A 68 4.11 -8.97 -9.01
C TYR A 68 4.90 -8.13 -10.00
N LEU A 69 5.55 -7.08 -9.51
CA LEU A 69 6.36 -6.22 -10.38
C LEU A 69 7.85 -6.32 -10.08
N ASP A 70 8.23 -6.18 -8.81
CA ASP A 70 9.64 -5.97 -8.52
C ASP A 70 9.92 -6.18 -7.04
N LYS A 71 11.21 -6.37 -6.75
CA LYS A 71 11.70 -6.41 -5.38
C LYS A 71 12.94 -5.51 -5.29
N LYS A 72 13.15 -4.93 -4.13
CA LYS A 72 14.32 -4.10 -3.89
C LYS A 72 14.84 -4.35 -2.49
N VAL A 73 16.13 -4.67 -2.39
CA VAL A 73 16.78 -4.89 -1.10
C VAL A 73 17.42 -3.59 -0.65
N SER A 74 17.26 -3.23 0.63
CA SER A 74 17.88 -2.03 1.16
C SER A 74 19.41 -2.16 1.14
N SER A 75 20.11 -1.03 1.21
CA SER A 75 21.57 -1.00 1.06
C SER A 75 22.28 -1.87 2.09
N LYS A 76 21.69 -2.03 3.27
CA LYS A 76 22.29 -2.87 4.33
C LYS A 76 21.67 -4.25 4.41
N GLY A 77 20.74 -4.57 3.53
CA GLY A 77 20.09 -5.86 3.52
C GLY A 77 19.08 -6.09 4.64
N THR A 78 18.77 -5.06 5.42
CA THR A 78 17.86 -5.18 6.55
C THR A 78 16.41 -5.34 6.11
N TYR A 79 16.05 -4.70 5.01
CA TYR A 79 14.67 -4.68 4.50
C TYR A 79 14.64 -5.09 3.05
N THR A 80 13.54 -5.71 2.66
CA THR A 80 13.27 -5.99 1.26
C THR A 80 11.86 -5.50 0.95
N SER A 81 11.72 -4.66 -0.06
CA SER A 81 10.41 -4.21 -0.49
C SER A 81 9.96 -5.02 -1.70
N PHE A 82 8.69 -5.42 -1.69
CA PHE A 82 8.06 -6.13 -2.80
C PHE A 82 6.98 -5.25 -3.36
N THR A 83 7.00 -5.05 -4.67
CA THR A 83 6.04 -4.17 -5.34
C THR A 83 5.07 -5.01 -6.15
N TYR A 84 3.79 -4.79 -5.92
CA TYR A 84 2.70 -5.42 -6.66
C TYR A 84 1.82 -4.34 -7.25
N GLU A 85 1.43 -4.52 -8.50
CA GLU A 85 0.35 -3.71 -9.03
C GLU A 85 -0.95 -4.31 -8.51
N VAL A 86 -1.80 -3.48 -7.92
CA VAL A 86 -3.08 -3.94 -7.39
C VAL A 86 -4.20 -3.10 -7.96
N THR A 87 -5.35 -3.75 -8.18
CA THR A 87 -6.57 -3.06 -8.59
C THR A 87 -7.60 -3.27 -7.51
N LEU A 88 -8.07 -2.17 -6.93
CA LEU A 88 -9.03 -2.19 -5.84
C LEU A 88 -10.36 -1.66 -6.34
N ILE A 89 -11.44 -2.32 -5.96
CA ILE A 89 -12.76 -1.98 -6.48
C ILE A 89 -13.55 -1.09 -5.54
N SER A 90 -13.11 -0.93 -4.30
CA SER A 90 -13.83 -0.12 -3.33
C SER A 90 -12.91 0.33 -2.21
N LYS A 91 -13.35 1.36 -1.51
CA LYS A 91 -12.65 1.84 -0.33
C LYS A 91 -12.62 0.76 0.76
N ASP A 92 -13.70 0.02 0.91
CA ASP A 92 -13.77 -1.08 1.87
C ASP A 92 -12.70 -2.14 1.58
N GLN A 93 -12.54 -2.52 0.32
CA GLN A 93 -11.52 -3.48 -0.06
C GLN A 93 -10.12 -2.94 0.26
N MET A 94 -9.89 -1.66 0.00
CA MET A 94 -8.61 -1.02 0.28
C MET A 94 -8.29 -1.06 1.78
N TYR A 95 -9.26 -0.70 2.63
CA TYR A 95 -9.05 -0.73 4.07
C TYR A 95 -8.77 -2.14 4.57
N LYS A 96 -9.52 -3.12 4.06
CA LYS A 96 -9.30 -4.51 4.43
C LYS A 96 -7.93 -5.00 4.02
N MET A 97 -7.47 -4.59 2.85
CA MET A 97 -6.15 -4.97 2.37
C MET A 97 -5.06 -4.49 3.33
N TYR A 98 -5.06 -3.21 3.68
CA TYR A 98 -4.03 -2.69 4.57
C TYR A 98 -4.15 -3.27 5.97
N ALA A 99 -5.37 -3.49 6.45
CA ALA A 99 -5.57 -4.11 7.75
C ALA A 99 -4.99 -5.52 7.80
N GLN A 100 -5.23 -6.31 6.76
CA GLN A 100 -4.71 -7.67 6.70
C GLN A 100 -3.19 -7.69 6.49
N LEU A 101 -2.67 -6.80 5.66
CA LEU A 101 -1.22 -6.73 5.48
C LEU A 101 -0.51 -6.45 6.80
N ARG A 102 -1.10 -5.62 7.65
CA ARG A 102 -0.49 -5.29 8.94
C ARG A 102 -0.44 -6.49 9.90
N THR A 103 -1.19 -7.57 9.63
CA THR A 103 -1.09 -8.77 10.45
C THR A 103 0.09 -9.66 10.07
N ILE A 104 0.76 -9.38 8.96
CA ILE A 104 1.92 -10.15 8.54
C ILE A 104 3.07 -9.85 9.50
N LYS A 105 3.61 -10.91 10.11
CA LYS A 105 4.58 -10.77 11.20
C LYS A 105 5.81 -9.97 10.80
N ASN A 106 6.32 -10.21 9.60
CA ASN A 106 7.56 -9.59 9.16
C ASN A 106 7.36 -8.31 8.38
N LEU A 107 6.14 -7.82 8.28
CA LEU A 107 5.88 -6.57 7.58
C LEU A 107 6.33 -5.39 8.43
N LYS A 108 7.18 -4.53 7.85
CA LYS A 108 7.56 -3.28 8.47
C LYS A 108 6.47 -2.23 8.22
N PHE A 109 6.11 -2.06 6.96
CA PHE A 109 4.99 -1.20 6.56
C PHE A 109 4.63 -1.49 5.11
N ALA A 110 3.45 -1.02 4.71
CA ALA A 110 2.98 -1.11 3.33
C ALA A 110 2.44 0.24 2.89
N LEU A 111 2.73 0.61 1.66
CA LEU A 111 2.28 1.88 1.08
C LEU A 111 1.47 1.65 -0.17
#